data_d4a3c8b3e7bfc5bf412394370be6aff7
#
_entry.id   d4a3c8b3e7bfc5bf412394370be6aff7
#
_cell.length_a   1.000
_cell.length_b   1.000
_cell.length_c   1.000
_cell.angle_alpha   90.00
_cell.angle_beta   90.00
_cell.angle_gamma   90.00
#
_symmetry.space_group_name_H-M   'P 1'
#
loop_
_entity.id
_entity.type
_entity.pdbx_description
1 polymer ?
#
loop_
_entity_poly.entity_id
_entity_poly.type
_entity_poly.pdbx_seq_one_letter_code
_entity_poly.pdbx_strand_id
1 'polypeptide(L)'
;MALDIRSQLTHKEDNQKIRILWLSEDDMVEAGVLDVGRAVDVMEEVVGLLEDGDAIMGGPDHDQHGMMLYFPKHSDIPGFPINNAADRRFIAMPAYIGGRFHMAGCKWYGSNGRNRKHGLPRSILMMALNDVETGAPLAYMSANLLSSIRTGAMPGLSAKLLARKDSKVLAMIGAGPIAKSSAMAILSKIRTIEEIKIKGSSPTSVTALDAKEFLATNFPWVKKITVASTLEEAIRDSDIITEAVSCKEGEWPEYKAEWIKPGATVISTSTFNMDYKSILPFRKVVDNIGMYENYADEDEEGYDADGNRNHTGCMGEDFVYMVRDGLMKQDDISELGQIVRGKRPGRTSDDETI
;
A
#
# COMPACT_ATOMS: atom_id res chain seq x y z
N MET A 1 -51.27 24.91 7.36
CA MET A 1 -49.95 25.49 7.03
C MET A 1 -48.92 24.52 7.54
N ALA A 2 -48.25 23.75 6.64
CA ALA A 2 -47.18 22.85 7.07
C ALA A 2 -46.06 23.75 7.59
N LEU A 3 -45.61 23.51 8.83
CA LEU A 3 -44.40 24.15 9.37
C LEU A 3 -43.26 23.89 8.40
N ASP A 4 -42.65 24.94 7.87
CA ASP A 4 -41.41 24.85 7.14
C ASP A 4 -40.27 24.53 8.14
N ILE A 5 -40.14 23.23 8.46
CA ILE A 5 -39.16 22.70 9.43
C ILE A 5 -37.75 23.15 9.02
N ARG A 6 -37.47 23.25 7.71
CA ARG A 6 -36.17 23.64 7.22
C ARG A 6 -35.78 25.04 7.67
N SER A 7 -36.70 26.02 7.56
CA SER A 7 -36.43 27.38 8.00
C SER A 7 -36.24 27.55 9.50
N GLN A 8 -36.68 26.55 10.29
CA GLN A 8 -36.48 26.50 11.74
C GLN A 8 -35.14 25.87 12.15
N LEU A 9 -34.51 25.08 11.25
CA LEU A 9 -33.29 24.32 11.52
C LEU A 9 -32.06 24.89 10.80
N THR A 10 -32.23 25.90 9.94
CA THR A 10 -31.12 26.61 9.28
C THR A 10 -31.10 28.08 9.71
N HIS A 11 -29.92 28.67 9.78
CA HIS A 11 -29.78 30.09 10.02
C HIS A 11 -30.33 30.89 8.81
N LYS A 12 -30.93 32.05 9.05
CA LYS A 12 -31.48 32.90 7.97
C LYS A 12 -30.42 33.36 6.97
N GLU A 13 -29.15 33.35 7.37
CA GLU A 13 -28.00 33.76 6.56
C GLU A 13 -27.43 32.60 5.73
N ASP A 14 -27.86 31.35 5.98
CA ASP A 14 -27.43 30.17 5.22
C ASP A 14 -28.13 30.15 3.84
N ASN A 15 -27.61 30.92 2.91
CA ASN A 15 -28.22 31.08 1.59
C ASN A 15 -27.53 30.22 0.51
N GLN A 16 -26.44 29.53 0.86
CA GLN A 16 -25.69 28.67 -0.07
C GLN A 16 -26.12 27.22 0.04
N LYS A 17 -26.30 26.60 -1.12
CA LYS A 17 -26.52 25.14 -1.20
C LYS A 17 -25.20 24.43 -1.30
N ILE A 18 -24.94 23.53 -0.36
CA ILE A 18 -23.80 22.60 -0.45
C ILE A 18 -24.03 21.69 -1.66
N ARG A 19 -23.07 21.66 -2.57
CA ARG A 19 -23.05 20.79 -3.75
C ARG A 19 -21.90 19.83 -3.60
N ILE A 20 -22.14 18.55 -3.88
CA ILE A 20 -21.14 17.50 -3.84
C ILE A 20 -21.03 16.93 -5.25
N LEU A 21 -19.81 16.82 -5.76
CA LEU A 21 -19.54 16.10 -6.99
C LEU A 21 -19.53 14.60 -6.69
N TRP A 22 -20.33 13.84 -7.41
CA TRP A 22 -20.31 12.37 -7.33
C TRP A 22 -19.58 11.80 -8.53
N LEU A 23 -18.50 11.03 -8.29
CA LEU A 23 -17.68 10.48 -9.37
C LEU A 23 -17.74 8.94 -9.33
N SER A 24 -18.20 8.36 -10.43
CA SER A 24 -18.16 6.93 -10.69
C SER A 24 -16.74 6.42 -10.96
N GLU A 25 -16.56 5.13 -11.16
CA GLU A 25 -15.28 4.57 -11.58
C GLU A 25 -14.90 5.04 -12.99
N ASP A 26 -15.87 5.15 -13.90
CA ASP A 26 -15.64 5.66 -15.28
C ASP A 26 -15.18 7.12 -15.25
N ASP A 27 -15.81 7.97 -14.41
CA ASP A 27 -15.38 9.37 -14.23
C ASP A 27 -13.93 9.43 -13.69
N MET A 28 -13.55 8.53 -12.80
CA MET A 28 -12.19 8.44 -12.29
C MET A 28 -11.18 8.02 -13.37
N VAL A 29 -11.57 7.13 -14.28
CA VAL A 29 -10.75 6.76 -15.44
C VAL A 29 -10.58 7.95 -16.38
N GLU A 30 -11.65 8.68 -16.69
CA GLU A 30 -11.61 9.90 -17.51
C GLU A 30 -10.73 10.98 -16.85
N ALA A 31 -10.78 11.12 -15.52
CA ALA A 31 -9.92 12.00 -14.75
C ALA A 31 -8.43 11.60 -14.73
N GLY A 32 -8.09 10.44 -15.28
CA GLY A 32 -6.70 9.98 -15.42
C GLY A 32 -6.16 9.15 -14.25
N VAL A 33 -7.02 8.50 -13.46
CA VAL A 33 -6.60 7.66 -12.33
C VAL A 33 -5.62 6.54 -12.72
N LEU A 34 -5.61 6.13 -13.99
CA LEU A 34 -4.74 5.07 -14.51
C LEU A 34 -3.33 5.54 -14.91
N ASP A 35 -3.04 6.85 -14.85
CA ASP A 35 -1.70 7.37 -15.08
C ASP A 35 -0.76 7.04 -13.91
N VAL A 36 -0.23 5.82 -13.95
CA VAL A 36 0.64 5.30 -12.89
C VAL A 36 1.96 6.07 -12.78
N GLY A 37 2.48 6.60 -13.89
CA GLY A 37 3.69 7.40 -13.87
C GLY A 37 3.50 8.70 -13.10
N ARG A 38 2.39 9.41 -13.36
CA ARG A 38 1.99 10.58 -12.60
C ARG A 38 1.69 10.26 -11.14
N ALA A 39 1.07 9.09 -10.87
CA ALA A 39 0.81 8.66 -9.50
C ALA A 39 2.11 8.51 -8.69
N VAL A 40 3.19 7.97 -9.27
CA VAL A 40 4.51 7.91 -8.62
C VAL A 40 5.05 9.31 -8.30
N ASP A 41 4.95 10.26 -9.23
CA ASP A 41 5.43 11.63 -9.00
C ASP A 41 4.60 12.35 -7.92
N VAL A 42 3.29 12.11 -7.87
CA VAL A 42 2.41 12.62 -6.80
C VAL A 42 2.78 11.99 -5.46
N MET A 43 3.05 10.69 -5.40
CA MET A 43 3.46 10.05 -4.14
C MET A 43 4.82 10.56 -3.64
N GLU A 44 5.76 10.86 -4.54
CA GLU A 44 7.02 11.52 -4.17
C GLU A 44 6.79 12.88 -3.51
N GLU A 45 5.88 13.69 -4.06
CA GLU A 45 5.48 14.97 -3.47
C GLU A 45 4.83 14.76 -2.09
N VAL A 46 3.91 13.79 -1.97
CA VAL A 46 3.18 13.48 -0.73
C VAL A 46 4.11 13.04 0.39
N VAL A 47 5.05 12.11 0.14
CA VAL A 47 6.00 11.71 1.20
C VAL A 47 6.95 12.84 1.59
N GLY A 48 7.25 13.75 0.64
CA GLY A 48 7.98 14.97 0.94
C GLY A 48 7.19 15.92 1.84
N LEU A 49 5.89 16.12 1.58
CA LEU A 49 5.02 16.95 2.45
C LEU A 49 4.86 16.31 3.83
N LEU A 50 4.78 14.99 3.90
CA LEU A 50 4.74 14.26 5.18
C LEU A 50 6.02 14.51 6.00
N GLU A 51 7.19 14.43 5.38
CA GLU A 51 8.49 14.72 6.01
C GLU A 51 8.62 16.17 6.45
N ASP A 52 7.96 17.10 5.74
CA ASP A 52 7.92 18.52 6.10
C ASP A 52 6.90 18.82 7.23
N GLY A 53 6.07 17.85 7.62
CA GLY A 53 4.97 18.03 8.57
C GLY A 53 3.74 18.73 7.97
N ASP A 54 3.67 18.87 6.63
CA ASP A 54 2.55 19.48 5.90
C ASP A 54 1.58 18.43 5.32
N ALA A 55 1.60 17.23 5.86
CA ALA A 55 0.61 16.18 5.66
C ALA A 55 0.46 15.41 6.96
N ILE A 56 -0.78 15.13 7.35
CA ILE A 56 -1.09 14.42 8.60
C ILE A 56 -2.16 13.36 8.34
N MET A 57 -2.05 12.24 9.01
CA MET A 57 -3.07 11.20 9.06
C MET A 57 -3.97 11.37 10.30
N GLY A 58 -5.01 10.59 10.41
CA GLY A 58 -5.89 10.59 11.58
C GLY A 58 -5.18 10.05 12.83
N GLY A 59 -5.90 10.07 13.95
CA GLY A 59 -5.41 9.62 15.25
C GLY A 59 -4.71 10.73 16.06
N PRO A 60 -4.42 10.46 17.35
CA PRO A 60 -3.85 11.46 18.24
C PRO A 60 -2.42 11.86 17.86
N ASP A 61 -1.66 10.94 17.27
CA ASP A 61 -0.26 11.15 16.88
C ASP A 61 -0.11 11.58 15.41
N HIS A 62 -1.24 11.72 14.69
CA HIS A 62 -1.30 12.08 13.27
C HIS A 62 -0.66 11.08 12.29
N ASP A 63 -0.35 9.86 12.75
CA ASP A 63 0.27 8.79 11.99
C ASP A 63 -0.58 7.51 11.91
N GLN A 64 -1.80 7.53 12.47
CA GLN A 64 -2.65 6.35 12.50
C GLN A 64 -3.14 5.98 11.10
N HIS A 65 -2.93 4.72 10.72
CA HIS A 65 -3.34 4.20 9.40
C HIS A 65 -4.84 4.36 9.14
N GLY A 66 -5.69 4.19 10.16
CA GLY A 66 -7.12 4.36 10.08
C GLY A 66 -7.86 3.66 11.21
N MET A 67 -9.06 4.14 11.48
CA MET A 67 -9.94 3.55 12.50
C MET A 67 -10.65 2.34 11.92
N MET A 68 -10.46 1.18 12.54
CA MET A 68 -11.04 -0.10 12.11
C MET A 68 -12.31 -0.41 12.89
N LEU A 69 -13.33 -0.90 12.18
CA LEU A 69 -14.54 -1.48 12.75
C LEU A 69 -14.53 -2.97 12.44
N TYR A 70 -14.22 -3.78 13.46
CA TYR A 70 -14.28 -5.23 13.39
C TYR A 70 -15.61 -5.74 13.95
N PHE A 71 -16.12 -6.82 13.37
CA PHE A 71 -17.24 -7.55 13.94
C PHE A 71 -16.72 -8.63 14.91
N PRO A 72 -17.46 -8.94 15.99
CA PRO A 72 -17.08 -10.01 16.90
C PRO A 72 -17.13 -11.39 16.18
N LYS A 73 -16.36 -12.34 16.70
CA LYS A 73 -16.39 -13.73 16.21
C LYS A 73 -17.74 -14.42 16.50
N HIS A 74 -18.44 -13.98 17.54
CA HIS A 74 -19.74 -14.52 17.98
C HIS A 74 -20.67 -13.40 18.47
N SER A 75 -21.99 -13.59 18.31
CA SER A 75 -23.04 -12.70 18.84
C SER A 75 -24.31 -13.51 19.09
N ASP A 76 -24.96 -13.26 20.21
CA ASP A 76 -26.27 -13.84 20.56
C ASP A 76 -27.44 -13.05 19.97
N ILE A 77 -27.18 -11.91 19.34
CA ILE A 77 -28.19 -11.08 18.69
C ILE A 77 -28.52 -11.69 17.31
N PRO A 78 -29.76 -12.11 17.05
CA PRO A 78 -30.15 -12.66 15.77
C PRO A 78 -29.86 -11.68 14.61
N GLY A 79 -29.12 -12.16 13.60
CA GLY A 79 -28.77 -11.34 12.42
C GLY A 79 -27.66 -10.33 12.64
N PHE A 80 -27.06 -10.26 13.83
CA PHE A 80 -25.90 -9.39 14.05
C PHE A 80 -24.72 -9.86 13.20
N PRO A 81 -24.02 -8.92 12.54
CA PRO A 81 -22.85 -9.27 11.73
C PRO A 81 -21.74 -9.86 12.60
N ILE A 82 -21.17 -10.97 12.19
CA ILE A 82 -20.05 -11.61 12.86
C ILE A 82 -18.84 -11.70 11.92
N ASN A 83 -17.63 -11.76 12.48
CA ASN A 83 -16.39 -11.95 11.73
C ASN A 83 -16.25 -13.42 11.30
N ASN A 84 -16.95 -13.77 10.21
CA ASN A 84 -17.04 -15.14 9.66
C ASN A 84 -16.40 -15.29 8.28
N ALA A 85 -15.56 -14.33 7.90
CA ALA A 85 -14.82 -14.34 6.65
C ALA A 85 -13.50 -13.59 6.84
N ALA A 86 -12.48 -14.01 6.11
CA ALA A 86 -11.22 -13.32 6.09
C ALA A 86 -11.41 -11.83 5.72
N ASP A 87 -10.74 -10.96 6.45
CA ASP A 87 -10.71 -9.53 6.20
C ASP A 87 -12.10 -8.84 6.21
N ARG A 88 -13.02 -9.32 7.07
CA ARG A 88 -14.34 -8.72 7.21
C ARG A 88 -14.31 -7.56 8.20
N ARG A 89 -14.19 -6.35 7.66
CA ARG A 89 -14.07 -5.10 8.44
C ARG A 89 -14.53 -3.89 7.64
N PHE A 90 -14.68 -2.76 8.34
CA PHE A 90 -14.72 -1.43 7.73
C PHE A 90 -13.56 -0.59 8.25
N ILE A 91 -13.09 0.36 7.43
CA ILE A 91 -12.00 1.28 7.84
C ILE A 91 -12.32 2.69 7.37
N ALA A 92 -12.14 3.66 8.28
CA ALA A 92 -12.13 5.09 7.99
C ALA A 92 -10.69 5.60 8.09
N MET A 93 -10.21 6.29 7.06
CA MET A 93 -8.84 6.79 6.95
C MET A 93 -8.86 8.28 6.62
N PRO A 94 -9.09 9.14 7.61
CA PRO A 94 -9.02 10.59 7.43
C PRO A 94 -7.57 11.04 7.28
N ALA A 95 -7.35 12.07 6.46
CA ALA A 95 -6.05 12.69 6.28
C ALA A 95 -6.20 14.13 5.78
N TYR A 96 -5.16 14.94 6.02
CA TYR A 96 -4.94 16.23 5.37
C TYR A 96 -3.64 16.18 4.58
N ILE A 97 -3.61 16.83 3.44
CA ILE A 97 -2.43 17.02 2.61
C ILE A 97 -2.35 18.50 2.25
N GLY A 98 -1.22 19.12 2.57
CA GLY A 98 -0.91 20.52 2.29
C GLY A 98 -0.32 20.76 0.90
N GLY A 99 0.66 21.64 0.82
CA GLY A 99 1.28 22.04 -0.43
C GLY A 99 0.25 22.55 -1.44
N ARG A 100 0.41 22.20 -2.70
CA ARG A 100 -0.55 22.56 -3.75
C ARG A 100 -1.91 21.87 -3.66
N PHE A 101 -2.02 20.83 -2.85
CA PHE A 101 -3.29 20.09 -2.66
C PHE A 101 -4.21 20.82 -1.67
N HIS A 102 -3.71 21.21 -0.53
CA HIS A 102 -4.41 21.92 0.53
C HIS A 102 -5.83 21.41 0.76
N MET A 103 -5.96 20.12 1.10
CA MET A 103 -7.22 19.40 1.09
C MET A 103 -7.27 18.35 2.21
N ALA A 104 -8.43 18.22 2.83
CA ALA A 104 -8.74 17.12 3.73
C ALA A 104 -9.59 16.07 3.01
N GLY A 105 -9.59 14.85 3.53
CA GLY A 105 -10.41 13.80 2.99
C GLY A 105 -10.48 12.57 3.87
N CYS A 106 -11.29 11.62 3.45
CA CYS A 106 -11.41 10.33 4.13
C CYS A 106 -11.65 9.21 3.13
N LYS A 107 -10.77 8.21 3.15
CA LYS A 107 -11.06 6.95 2.49
C LYS A 107 -11.92 6.10 3.44
N TRP A 108 -13.10 5.70 2.96
CA TRP A 108 -13.98 4.78 3.66
C TRP A 108 -14.16 3.52 2.85
N TYR A 109 -13.94 2.35 3.45
CA TYR A 109 -14.17 1.10 2.72
C TYR A 109 -14.61 -0.06 3.61
N GLY A 110 -15.39 -0.97 3.00
CA GLY A 110 -15.70 -2.27 3.55
C GLY A 110 -14.89 -3.36 2.85
N SER A 111 -14.43 -4.35 3.61
CA SER A 111 -13.74 -5.52 3.09
C SER A 111 -14.41 -6.80 3.57
N ASN A 112 -14.48 -7.81 2.70
CA ASN A 112 -14.99 -9.13 3.01
C ASN A 112 -14.49 -10.15 1.96
N GLY A 113 -13.73 -11.14 2.39
CA GLY A 113 -13.21 -12.19 1.50
C GLY A 113 -14.29 -12.99 0.76
N ARG A 114 -15.54 -13.01 1.25
CA ARG A 114 -16.66 -13.68 0.59
C ARG A 114 -17.25 -12.91 -0.60
N ASN A 115 -16.93 -11.62 -0.75
CA ASN A 115 -17.43 -10.80 -1.87
C ASN A 115 -17.16 -11.44 -3.23
N ARG A 116 -16.03 -12.12 -3.38
CA ARG A 116 -15.66 -12.82 -4.62
C ARG A 116 -16.68 -13.87 -5.06
N LYS A 117 -17.38 -14.51 -4.09
CA LYS A 117 -18.45 -15.48 -4.39
C LYS A 117 -19.68 -14.81 -5.02
N HIS A 118 -19.80 -13.50 -4.90
CA HIS A 118 -20.88 -12.70 -5.45
C HIS A 118 -20.44 -11.85 -6.65
N GLY A 119 -19.23 -12.11 -7.20
CA GLY A 119 -18.67 -11.32 -8.31
C GLY A 119 -18.23 -9.91 -7.92
N LEU A 120 -18.09 -9.64 -6.61
CA LEU A 120 -17.67 -8.34 -6.09
C LEU A 120 -16.19 -8.34 -5.70
N PRO A 121 -15.49 -7.20 -5.78
CA PRO A 121 -14.15 -7.07 -5.22
C PRO A 121 -14.13 -7.40 -3.72
N ARG A 122 -13.01 -7.93 -3.22
CA ARG A 122 -12.83 -8.16 -1.77
C ARG A 122 -13.08 -6.91 -0.97
N SER A 123 -12.54 -5.78 -1.42
CA SER A 123 -12.72 -4.46 -0.81
C SER A 123 -13.43 -3.53 -1.78
N ILE A 124 -14.38 -2.75 -1.26
CA ILE A 124 -15.12 -1.73 -2.02
C ILE A 124 -14.84 -0.40 -1.32
N LEU A 125 -14.19 0.50 -2.05
CA LEU A 125 -13.60 1.71 -1.52
C LEU A 125 -14.26 2.96 -2.08
N MET A 126 -14.44 3.94 -1.21
CA MET A 126 -14.90 5.28 -1.53
C MET A 126 -13.95 6.30 -0.93
N MET A 127 -13.88 7.49 -1.54
CA MET A 127 -13.11 8.63 -1.06
C MET A 127 -13.99 9.86 -1.00
N ALA A 128 -13.99 10.54 0.14
CA ALA A 128 -14.53 11.89 0.29
C ALA A 128 -13.38 12.91 0.25
N LEU A 129 -13.59 14.04 -0.41
CA LEU A 129 -12.70 15.20 -0.36
C LEU A 129 -13.46 16.40 0.16
N ASN A 130 -12.79 17.18 1.01
CA ASN A 130 -13.34 18.35 1.67
C ASN A 130 -12.41 19.56 1.50
N ASP A 131 -13.00 20.72 1.34
CA ASP A 131 -12.32 21.98 1.51
C ASP A 131 -11.89 22.13 2.97
N VAL A 132 -10.62 22.41 3.20
CA VAL A 132 -10.04 22.40 4.56
C VAL A 132 -10.42 23.63 5.37
N GLU A 133 -10.73 24.76 4.72
CA GLU A 133 -11.09 26.01 5.40
C GLU A 133 -12.53 26.01 5.89
N THR A 134 -13.44 25.46 5.10
CA THR A 134 -14.87 25.47 5.38
C THR A 134 -15.44 24.15 5.85
N GLY A 135 -14.70 23.04 5.65
CA GLY A 135 -15.21 21.69 5.85
C GLY A 135 -16.20 21.24 4.78
N ALA A 136 -16.48 22.08 3.76
CA ALA A 136 -17.47 21.76 2.74
C ALA A 136 -17.04 20.52 1.94
N PRO A 137 -17.96 19.55 1.70
CA PRO A 137 -17.65 18.42 0.84
C PRO A 137 -17.53 18.88 -0.61
N LEU A 138 -16.43 18.50 -1.26
CA LEU A 138 -16.13 18.81 -2.66
C LEU A 138 -16.57 17.67 -3.56
N ALA A 139 -16.15 16.44 -3.21
CA ALA A 139 -16.42 15.25 -4.00
C ALA A 139 -16.57 14.00 -3.13
N TYR A 140 -17.37 13.07 -3.64
CA TYR A 140 -17.42 11.68 -3.16
C TYR A 140 -17.24 10.75 -4.36
N MET A 141 -16.24 9.88 -4.33
CA MET A 141 -15.80 9.17 -5.53
C MET A 141 -15.53 7.70 -5.31
N SER A 142 -15.64 6.89 -6.37
CA SER A 142 -15.15 5.52 -6.41
C SER A 142 -13.63 5.49 -6.23
N ALA A 143 -13.13 4.61 -5.37
CA ALA A 143 -11.72 4.60 -5.00
C ALA A 143 -11.03 3.24 -5.19
N ASN A 144 -11.65 2.23 -5.82
CA ASN A 144 -11.03 0.93 -6.05
C ASN A 144 -9.79 1.04 -6.95
N LEU A 145 -9.92 1.66 -8.13
CA LEU A 145 -8.80 1.90 -9.04
C LEU A 145 -7.77 2.85 -8.41
N LEU A 146 -8.23 3.95 -7.82
CA LEU A 146 -7.36 4.91 -7.13
C LEU A 146 -6.51 4.23 -6.06
N SER A 147 -7.12 3.38 -5.23
CA SER A 147 -6.39 2.64 -4.19
C SER A 147 -5.37 1.67 -4.77
N SER A 148 -5.70 0.98 -5.86
CA SER A 148 -4.76 0.06 -6.51
C SER A 148 -3.56 0.81 -7.10
N ILE A 149 -3.81 1.90 -7.81
CA ILE A 149 -2.77 2.69 -8.47
C ILE A 149 -1.87 3.39 -7.43
N ARG A 150 -2.45 4.05 -6.39
CA ARG A 150 -1.63 4.72 -5.36
C ARG A 150 -0.79 3.72 -4.55
N THR A 151 -1.33 2.51 -4.29
CA THR A 151 -0.59 1.48 -3.56
C THR A 151 0.57 0.96 -4.41
N GLY A 152 0.36 0.73 -5.70
CA GLY A 152 1.43 0.34 -6.61
C GLY A 152 2.44 1.47 -6.88
N ALA A 153 2.04 2.73 -6.74
CA ALA A 153 2.93 3.87 -6.93
C ALA A 153 4.05 3.94 -5.87
N MET A 154 3.82 3.45 -4.64
CA MET A 154 4.86 3.40 -3.59
C MET A 154 6.03 2.49 -3.98
N PRO A 155 5.84 1.22 -4.43
CA PRO A 155 6.92 0.44 -5.03
C PRO A 155 7.61 1.12 -6.22
N GLY A 156 6.88 1.85 -7.05
CA GLY A 156 7.45 2.64 -8.14
C GLY A 156 8.37 3.76 -7.64
N LEU A 157 7.95 4.46 -6.58
CA LEU A 157 8.77 5.49 -5.92
C LEU A 157 10.00 4.87 -5.25
N SER A 158 9.81 3.78 -4.51
CA SER A 158 10.92 3.07 -3.88
C SER A 158 11.96 2.62 -4.90
N ALA A 159 11.53 2.05 -6.03
CA ALA A 159 12.44 1.69 -7.11
C ALA A 159 13.15 2.91 -7.72
N LYS A 160 12.42 4.02 -7.96
CA LYS A 160 13.00 5.28 -8.48
C LYS A 160 14.14 5.80 -7.59
N LEU A 161 13.97 5.73 -6.26
CA LEU A 161 14.91 6.28 -5.30
C LEU A 161 16.03 5.32 -4.91
N LEU A 162 15.75 4.01 -4.89
CA LEU A 162 16.59 3.00 -4.25
C LEU A 162 17.16 1.94 -5.21
N ALA A 163 16.53 1.71 -6.35
CA ALA A 163 17.05 0.71 -7.27
C ALA A 163 18.33 1.17 -7.99
N ARG A 164 19.16 0.22 -8.39
CA ARG A 164 20.29 0.49 -9.26
C ARG A 164 19.79 1.04 -10.60
N LYS A 165 20.48 2.01 -11.13
CA LYS A 165 20.10 2.65 -12.42
C LYS A 165 20.19 1.70 -13.61
N ASP A 166 21.03 0.68 -13.51
CA ASP A 166 21.25 -0.34 -14.53
C ASP A 166 20.41 -1.62 -14.34
N SER A 167 19.44 -1.61 -13.40
CA SER A 167 18.54 -2.74 -13.13
C SER A 167 17.89 -3.27 -14.41
N LYS A 168 17.97 -4.60 -14.61
CA LYS A 168 17.50 -5.30 -15.81
C LYS A 168 16.39 -6.29 -15.56
N VAL A 169 16.34 -6.86 -14.35
CA VAL A 169 15.45 -7.97 -14.02
C VAL A 169 14.54 -7.60 -12.86
N LEU A 170 13.24 -7.70 -13.07
CA LEU A 170 12.19 -7.50 -12.08
C LEU A 170 11.58 -8.84 -11.66
N ALA A 171 11.66 -9.21 -10.40
CA ALA A 171 10.83 -10.26 -9.81
C ALA A 171 9.51 -9.65 -9.31
N MET A 172 8.39 -10.18 -9.76
CA MET A 172 7.05 -9.82 -9.33
C MET A 172 6.45 -10.99 -8.56
N ILE A 173 6.42 -10.88 -7.23
CA ILE A 173 5.88 -11.90 -6.33
C ILE A 173 4.43 -11.53 -5.98
N GLY A 174 3.50 -12.36 -6.46
CA GLY A 174 2.09 -12.04 -6.55
C GLY A 174 1.71 -11.68 -7.99
N ALA A 175 0.44 -11.84 -8.34
CA ALA A 175 -0.10 -11.53 -9.66
C ALA A 175 -1.47 -10.81 -9.60
N GLY A 176 -1.83 -10.32 -8.41
CA GLY A 176 -3.06 -9.57 -8.17
C GLY A 176 -2.99 -8.12 -8.65
N PRO A 177 -4.07 -7.35 -8.45
CA PRO A 177 -4.13 -5.94 -8.87
C PRO A 177 -2.98 -5.09 -8.31
N ILE A 178 -2.62 -5.24 -7.04
CA ILE A 178 -1.51 -4.48 -6.41
C ILE A 178 -0.18 -4.86 -7.04
N ALA A 179 0.11 -6.16 -7.24
CA ALA A 179 1.33 -6.59 -7.89
C ALA A 179 1.45 -6.05 -9.33
N LYS A 180 0.33 -6.05 -10.08
CA LYS A 180 0.29 -5.46 -11.43
C LYS A 180 0.56 -3.96 -11.40
N SER A 181 -0.10 -3.19 -10.52
CA SER A 181 0.12 -1.75 -10.40
C SER A 181 1.54 -1.42 -9.91
N SER A 182 2.12 -2.23 -9.01
CA SER A 182 3.53 -2.10 -8.60
C SER A 182 4.49 -2.30 -9.77
N ALA A 183 4.29 -3.36 -10.56
CA ALA A 183 5.12 -3.59 -11.76
C ALA A 183 4.97 -2.45 -12.77
N MET A 184 3.74 -1.97 -13.03
CA MET A 184 3.50 -0.81 -13.91
C MET A 184 4.25 0.43 -13.41
N ALA A 185 4.19 0.72 -12.12
CA ALA A 185 4.83 1.87 -11.51
C ALA A 185 6.36 1.78 -11.60
N ILE A 186 6.93 0.63 -11.27
CA ILE A 186 8.37 0.37 -11.41
C ILE A 186 8.80 0.54 -12.88
N LEU A 187 8.10 -0.08 -13.83
CA LEU A 187 8.39 0.01 -15.25
C LEU A 187 8.22 1.44 -15.80
N SER A 188 7.34 2.25 -15.21
CA SER A 188 7.19 3.65 -15.60
C SER A 188 8.45 4.49 -15.28
N LYS A 189 9.20 4.11 -14.24
CA LYS A 189 10.38 4.83 -13.74
C LYS A 189 11.71 4.16 -14.10
N ILE A 190 11.75 2.83 -14.22
CA ILE A 190 12.97 2.05 -14.51
C ILE A 190 12.85 1.43 -15.89
N ARG A 191 13.17 2.22 -16.91
CA ARG A 191 13.07 1.81 -18.33
C ARG A 191 14.14 0.82 -18.77
N THR A 192 15.11 0.54 -17.93
CA THR A 192 16.18 -0.42 -18.19
C THR A 192 15.77 -1.88 -17.97
N ILE A 193 14.61 -2.13 -17.36
CA ILE A 193 14.11 -3.49 -17.14
C ILE A 193 13.83 -4.17 -18.48
N GLU A 194 14.47 -5.33 -18.69
CA GLU A 194 14.38 -6.15 -19.89
C GLU A 194 13.72 -7.50 -19.64
N GLU A 195 13.73 -7.98 -18.40
CA GLU A 195 13.12 -9.25 -18.00
C GLU A 195 12.21 -9.08 -16.78
N ILE A 196 11.06 -9.79 -16.80
CA ILE A 196 10.14 -9.90 -15.65
C ILE A 196 9.92 -11.38 -15.35
N LYS A 197 10.09 -11.74 -14.08
CA LYS A 197 9.82 -13.07 -13.54
C LYS A 197 8.61 -12.99 -12.61
N ILE A 198 7.50 -13.58 -12.98
CA ILE A 198 6.24 -13.52 -12.21
C ILE A 198 6.11 -14.78 -11.37
N LYS A 199 5.92 -14.65 -10.05
CA LYS A 199 5.56 -15.77 -9.18
C LYS A 199 4.10 -15.63 -8.73
N GLY A 200 3.22 -16.42 -9.35
CA GLY A 200 1.83 -16.58 -8.91
C GLY A 200 1.67 -17.74 -7.94
N SER A 201 0.42 -18.11 -7.64
CA SER A 201 0.10 -19.29 -6.80
C SER A 201 0.57 -20.59 -7.43
N SER A 202 0.57 -20.68 -8.75
CA SER A 202 1.13 -21.78 -9.53
C SER A 202 1.64 -21.26 -10.88
N PRO A 203 2.48 -22.04 -11.61
CA PRO A 203 2.95 -21.65 -12.96
C PRO A 203 1.81 -21.52 -13.99
N THR A 204 0.70 -22.17 -13.74
CA THR A 204 -0.49 -22.19 -14.61
C THR A 204 -1.66 -21.37 -14.05
N SER A 205 -1.44 -20.59 -13.00
CA SER A 205 -2.52 -19.78 -12.42
C SER A 205 -3.01 -18.74 -13.43
N VAL A 206 -4.31 -18.63 -13.60
CA VAL A 206 -4.95 -17.67 -14.53
C VAL A 206 -4.46 -16.26 -14.28
N THR A 207 -4.39 -15.85 -13.02
CA THR A 207 -3.93 -14.49 -12.65
C THR A 207 -2.48 -14.21 -13.04
N ALA A 208 -1.59 -15.22 -12.99
CA ALA A 208 -0.19 -15.04 -13.41
C ALA A 208 -0.06 -14.98 -14.94
N LEU A 209 -0.85 -15.79 -15.65
CA LEU A 209 -0.89 -15.75 -17.12
C LEU A 209 -1.48 -14.44 -17.63
N ASP A 210 -2.57 -13.96 -17.02
CA ASP A 210 -3.16 -12.66 -17.32
C ASP A 210 -2.18 -11.51 -17.04
N ALA A 211 -1.43 -11.58 -15.94
CA ALA A 211 -0.42 -10.58 -15.63
C ALA A 211 0.71 -10.58 -16.66
N LYS A 212 1.15 -11.76 -17.11
CA LYS A 212 2.15 -11.90 -18.18
C LYS A 212 1.66 -11.27 -19.48
N GLU A 213 0.45 -11.59 -19.92
CA GLU A 213 -0.14 -11.04 -21.15
C GLU A 213 -0.32 -9.53 -21.05
N PHE A 214 -0.87 -9.06 -19.95
CA PHE A 214 -1.06 -7.63 -19.67
C PHE A 214 0.27 -6.86 -19.75
N LEU A 215 1.32 -7.35 -19.08
CA LEU A 215 2.63 -6.70 -19.06
C LEU A 215 3.30 -6.75 -20.46
N ALA A 216 3.19 -7.86 -21.17
CA ALA A 216 3.75 -7.97 -22.54
C ALA A 216 3.07 -6.99 -23.51
N THR A 217 1.77 -6.80 -23.39
CA THR A 217 1.01 -5.87 -24.24
C THR A 217 1.34 -4.41 -23.95
N ASN A 218 1.43 -4.04 -22.68
CA ASN A 218 1.56 -2.63 -22.29
C ASN A 218 3.01 -2.15 -22.15
N PHE A 219 3.98 -3.07 -22.06
CA PHE A 219 5.41 -2.76 -21.90
C PHE A 219 6.27 -3.50 -22.94
N PRO A 220 6.12 -3.19 -24.25
CA PRO A 220 6.72 -3.96 -25.34
C PRO A 220 8.26 -3.91 -25.39
N TRP A 221 8.90 -3.02 -24.63
CA TRP A 221 10.35 -2.99 -24.49
C TRP A 221 10.91 -4.08 -23.56
N VAL A 222 10.06 -4.70 -22.72
CA VAL A 222 10.46 -5.84 -21.90
C VAL A 222 10.58 -7.06 -22.79
N LYS A 223 11.81 -7.55 -22.94
CA LYS A 223 12.15 -8.60 -23.91
C LYS A 223 11.68 -9.98 -23.51
N LYS A 224 11.58 -10.24 -22.19
CA LYS A 224 11.26 -11.55 -21.64
C LYS A 224 10.35 -11.45 -20.41
N ILE A 225 9.24 -12.16 -20.44
CA ILE A 225 8.32 -12.28 -19.29
C ILE A 225 8.02 -13.76 -19.06
N THR A 226 8.38 -14.27 -17.89
CA THR A 226 8.20 -15.67 -17.51
C THR A 226 7.33 -15.80 -16.27
N VAL A 227 6.62 -16.94 -16.14
CA VAL A 227 5.96 -17.34 -14.91
C VAL A 227 6.84 -18.39 -14.25
N ALA A 228 7.41 -18.03 -13.10
CA ALA A 228 8.32 -18.88 -12.35
C ALA A 228 7.59 -19.97 -11.58
N SER A 229 8.18 -21.15 -11.50
CA SER A 229 7.62 -22.28 -10.78
C SER A 229 7.83 -22.15 -9.25
N THR A 230 8.96 -21.57 -8.83
CA THR A 230 9.33 -21.41 -7.42
C THR A 230 9.62 -19.94 -7.10
N LEU A 231 9.62 -19.58 -5.80
CA LEU A 231 10.09 -18.28 -5.33
C LEU A 231 11.56 -18.08 -5.68
N GLU A 232 12.38 -19.08 -5.45
CA GLU A 232 13.80 -19.03 -5.76
C GLU A 232 14.06 -18.70 -7.23
N GLU A 233 13.36 -19.38 -8.16
CA GLU A 233 13.48 -19.10 -9.61
C GLU A 233 13.12 -17.64 -9.94
N ALA A 234 12.09 -17.07 -9.28
CA ALA A 234 11.71 -15.70 -9.49
C ALA A 234 12.74 -14.70 -8.93
N ILE A 235 13.27 -14.97 -7.74
CA ILE A 235 14.11 -14.04 -6.98
C ILE A 235 15.57 -14.07 -7.46
N ARG A 236 16.14 -15.25 -7.76
CA ARG A 236 17.54 -15.34 -8.15
C ARG A 236 17.85 -14.45 -9.37
N ASP A 237 18.97 -13.75 -9.27
CA ASP A 237 19.48 -12.80 -10.28
C ASP A 237 18.58 -11.60 -10.57
N SER A 238 17.53 -11.37 -9.78
CA SER A 238 16.66 -10.20 -9.93
C SER A 238 17.29 -8.96 -9.28
N ASP A 239 17.19 -7.81 -9.97
CA ASP A 239 17.70 -6.53 -9.47
C ASP A 239 16.68 -5.84 -8.56
N ILE A 240 15.40 -6.01 -8.89
CA ILE A 240 14.28 -5.49 -8.12
C ILE A 240 13.35 -6.65 -7.82
N ILE A 241 12.95 -6.79 -6.57
CA ILE A 241 12.00 -7.80 -6.11
C ILE A 241 10.82 -7.03 -5.52
N THR A 242 9.65 -7.08 -6.16
CA THR A 242 8.43 -6.50 -5.61
C THR A 242 7.49 -7.60 -5.15
N GLU A 243 6.97 -7.45 -3.94
CA GLU A 243 6.11 -8.44 -3.30
C GLU A 243 4.75 -7.82 -2.95
N ALA A 244 3.66 -8.49 -3.35
CA ALA A 244 2.29 -8.15 -3.04
C ALA A 244 1.40 -9.41 -3.03
N VAL A 245 1.65 -10.28 -2.07
CA VAL A 245 0.95 -11.56 -1.92
C VAL A 245 -0.15 -11.42 -0.87
N SER A 246 -1.30 -12.04 -1.11
CA SER A 246 -2.36 -12.20 -0.11
C SER A 246 -2.40 -13.65 0.34
N CYS A 247 -1.96 -13.93 1.55
CA CYS A 247 -2.01 -15.24 2.18
C CYS A 247 -3.04 -15.27 3.32
N LYS A 248 -3.37 -16.45 3.80
CA LYS A 248 -4.02 -16.60 5.09
C LYS A 248 -2.95 -16.52 6.17
N GLU A 249 -3.38 -16.18 7.36
CA GLU A 249 -2.53 -16.21 8.55
C GLU A 249 -1.80 -17.56 8.66
N GLY A 250 -0.49 -17.52 8.90
CA GLY A 250 0.37 -18.70 8.96
C GLY A 250 0.75 -19.35 7.61
N GLU A 251 0.22 -18.87 6.47
CA GLU A 251 0.54 -19.41 5.14
C GLU A 251 1.46 -18.48 4.32
N TRP A 252 2.26 -17.64 5.00
CA TRP A 252 3.16 -16.69 4.32
C TRP A 252 4.32 -17.43 3.65
N PRO A 253 4.65 -17.10 2.40
CA PRO A 253 5.81 -17.70 1.75
C PRO A 253 7.10 -17.30 2.47
N GLU A 254 7.95 -18.28 2.78
CA GLU A 254 9.26 -18.05 3.37
C GLU A 254 10.26 -17.63 2.30
N TYR A 255 11.00 -16.55 2.57
CA TYR A 255 12.05 -16.03 1.71
C TYR A 255 13.42 -16.32 2.31
N LYS A 256 14.43 -16.55 1.45
CA LYS A 256 15.79 -16.83 1.88
C LYS A 256 16.77 -15.80 1.35
N ALA A 257 17.62 -15.28 2.23
CA ALA A 257 18.61 -14.25 1.87
C ALA A 257 19.55 -14.72 0.74
N GLU A 258 19.89 -15.99 0.70
CA GLU A 258 20.75 -16.59 -0.33
C GLU A 258 20.19 -16.56 -1.76
N TRP A 259 18.88 -16.28 -1.90
CA TRP A 259 18.25 -16.07 -3.22
C TRP A 259 18.39 -14.64 -3.71
N ILE A 260 18.63 -13.69 -2.80
CA ILE A 260 18.73 -12.27 -3.08
C ILE A 260 20.17 -11.94 -3.40
N LYS A 261 20.44 -11.46 -4.61
CA LYS A 261 21.79 -11.07 -4.99
C LYS A 261 22.20 -9.76 -4.31
N PRO A 262 23.51 -9.56 -4.03
CA PRO A 262 24.00 -8.26 -3.57
C PRO A 262 23.56 -7.13 -4.51
N GLY A 263 23.19 -6.00 -3.94
CA GLY A 263 22.72 -4.85 -4.70
C GLY A 263 21.27 -4.89 -5.15
N ALA A 264 20.51 -5.95 -4.83
CA ALA A 264 19.09 -6.00 -5.12
C ALA A 264 18.29 -5.01 -4.26
N THR A 265 17.15 -4.57 -4.78
CA THR A 265 16.15 -3.79 -4.02
C THR A 265 14.93 -4.65 -3.79
N VAL A 266 14.60 -4.90 -2.53
CA VAL A 266 13.41 -5.64 -2.10
C VAL A 266 12.34 -4.65 -1.66
N ILE A 267 11.15 -4.74 -2.26
CA ILE A 267 10.03 -3.83 -2.01
C ILE A 267 8.81 -4.66 -1.66
N SER A 268 8.43 -4.67 -0.40
CA SER A 268 7.27 -5.39 0.09
C SER A 268 6.09 -4.45 0.32
N THR A 269 4.92 -4.84 -0.13
CA THR A 269 3.63 -4.20 0.16
C THR A 269 2.72 -5.12 0.99
N SER A 270 3.24 -6.25 1.43
CA SER A 270 2.59 -7.16 2.37
C SER A 270 3.63 -7.78 3.30
N THR A 271 3.55 -9.07 3.61
CA THR A 271 4.49 -9.75 4.51
C THR A 271 5.65 -10.35 3.74
N PHE A 272 6.85 -9.89 4.02
CA PHE A 272 8.08 -10.50 3.52
C PHE A 272 8.68 -11.39 4.60
N ASN A 273 8.17 -12.62 4.72
CA ASN A 273 8.53 -13.57 5.78
C ASN A 273 9.98 -14.08 5.62
N MET A 274 10.91 -13.40 6.27
CA MET A 274 12.32 -13.71 6.33
C MET A 274 12.81 -13.56 7.78
N ASP A 275 13.70 -14.42 8.25
CA ASP A 275 14.23 -14.29 9.60
C ASP A 275 15.03 -12.99 9.80
N TYR A 276 14.97 -12.43 11.01
CA TYR A 276 15.57 -11.13 11.33
C TYR A 276 17.09 -11.08 11.12
N LYS A 277 17.81 -12.17 11.38
CA LYS A 277 19.27 -12.23 11.17
C LYS A 277 19.60 -12.04 9.69
N SER A 278 18.78 -12.59 8.82
CA SER A 278 18.93 -12.45 7.37
C SER A 278 18.59 -11.04 6.87
N ILE A 279 17.67 -10.36 7.55
CA ILE A 279 17.28 -8.96 7.21
C ILE A 279 18.28 -7.95 7.77
N LEU A 280 18.94 -8.23 8.91
CA LEU A 280 19.84 -7.28 9.58
C LEU A 280 20.88 -6.62 8.67
N PRO A 281 21.56 -7.34 7.74
CA PRO A 281 22.55 -6.73 6.84
C PRO A 281 21.94 -5.79 5.79
N PHE A 282 20.64 -5.89 5.48
CA PHE A 282 19.98 -5.07 4.47
C PHE A 282 19.76 -3.67 5.02
N ARG A 283 19.79 -2.67 4.16
CA ARG A 283 19.37 -1.33 4.53
C ARG A 283 17.84 -1.28 4.60
N LYS A 284 17.32 -0.67 5.68
CA LYS A 284 15.88 -0.54 5.94
C LYS A 284 15.38 0.83 5.50
N VAL A 285 14.35 0.83 4.68
CA VAL A 285 13.66 2.05 4.26
C VAL A 285 12.15 1.80 4.34
N VAL A 286 11.43 2.72 4.95
CA VAL A 286 9.97 2.68 5.08
C VAL A 286 9.35 3.93 4.45
N ASP A 287 8.06 3.89 4.24
CA ASP A 287 7.28 5.06 3.80
C ASP A 287 6.95 6.01 4.96
N ASN A 288 6.53 5.48 6.13
CA ASN A 288 6.29 6.22 7.35
C ASN A 288 6.45 5.28 8.55
N ILE A 289 7.46 5.53 9.39
CA ILE A 289 7.74 4.68 10.55
C ILE A 289 6.66 4.81 11.63
N GLY A 290 6.12 6.00 11.87
CA GLY A 290 5.10 6.26 12.88
C GLY A 290 3.83 5.42 12.65
N MET A 291 3.46 5.19 11.39
CA MET A 291 2.35 4.29 11.06
C MET A 291 2.61 2.84 11.51
N TYR A 292 3.82 2.34 11.37
CA TYR A 292 4.19 0.98 11.81
C TYR A 292 4.35 0.88 13.32
N GLU A 293 4.79 1.95 13.99
CA GLU A 293 4.79 2.07 15.45
C GLU A 293 3.37 1.98 16.00
N ASN A 294 2.41 2.70 15.39
CA ASN A 294 0.99 2.60 15.74
C ASN A 294 0.43 1.19 15.55
N TYR A 295 0.78 0.50 14.46
CA TYR A 295 0.38 -0.90 14.28
C TYR A 295 0.93 -1.80 15.38
N ALA A 296 2.20 -1.66 15.70
CA ALA A 296 2.84 -2.45 16.74
C ALA A 296 2.28 -2.15 18.16
N ASP A 297 1.72 -0.95 18.38
CA ASP A 297 1.07 -0.55 19.63
C ASP A 297 -0.40 -1.02 19.70
N GLU A 298 -1.11 -1.09 18.56
CA GLU A 298 -2.46 -1.63 18.48
C GLU A 298 -2.49 -3.16 18.62
N ASP A 299 -1.38 -3.82 18.36
CA ASP A 299 -1.23 -5.27 18.46
C ASP A 299 -0.89 -5.68 19.92
N GLU A 300 -1.86 -5.56 20.81
CA GLU A 300 -1.73 -5.94 22.24
C GLU A 300 -1.36 -7.42 22.43
N GLU A 301 -1.55 -8.26 21.41
CA GLU A 301 -1.23 -9.68 21.37
C GLU A 301 0.01 -9.98 20.50
N GLY A 302 0.99 -9.10 20.46
CA GLY A 302 2.20 -9.21 19.61
C GLY A 302 2.97 -10.53 19.73
N TYR A 303 2.58 -11.38 20.67
CA TYR A 303 3.13 -12.72 20.88
C TYR A 303 2.00 -13.71 21.16
N ASP A 304 2.11 -14.91 20.56
CA ASP A 304 1.24 -16.03 20.92
C ASP A 304 1.65 -16.63 22.30
N ALA A 305 0.87 -17.63 22.77
CA ALA A 305 1.13 -18.27 24.05
C ALA A 305 2.50 -18.99 24.14
N ASP A 306 3.13 -19.26 23.00
CA ASP A 306 4.43 -19.92 22.88
C ASP A 306 5.58 -18.91 22.73
N GLY A 307 5.28 -17.59 22.77
CA GLY A 307 6.25 -16.50 22.64
C GLY A 307 6.66 -16.22 21.19
N ASN A 308 5.94 -16.74 20.20
CA ASN A 308 6.13 -16.36 18.80
C ASN A 308 5.33 -15.11 18.49
N ARG A 309 5.85 -14.28 17.61
CA ARG A 309 5.13 -13.07 17.20
C ARG A 309 3.96 -13.37 16.31
N ASN A 310 2.84 -12.75 16.62
CA ASN A 310 1.74 -12.64 15.68
C ASN A 310 2.11 -11.59 14.63
N HIS A 311 2.54 -12.01 13.46
CA HIS A 311 2.78 -11.11 12.35
C HIS A 311 1.46 -10.49 11.87
N THR A 312 1.31 -9.19 12.00
CA THR A 312 0.22 -8.46 11.33
C THR A 312 0.48 -8.28 9.84
N GLY A 313 1.67 -8.55 9.38
CA GLY A 313 1.97 -8.76 7.99
C GLY A 313 2.61 -7.59 7.25
N CYS A 314 3.22 -6.64 7.93
CA CYS A 314 3.96 -5.55 7.28
C CYS A 314 5.45 -5.62 7.64
N MET A 315 6.34 -5.59 6.62
CA MET A 315 7.79 -5.59 6.86
C MET A 315 8.25 -4.38 7.70
N GLY A 316 7.59 -3.21 7.57
CA GLY A 316 7.92 -2.04 8.38
C GLY A 316 7.63 -2.23 9.87
N GLU A 317 6.62 -3.01 10.20
CA GLU A 317 6.32 -3.41 11.57
C GLU A 317 7.38 -4.37 12.13
N ASP A 318 7.91 -5.28 11.32
CA ASP A 318 9.06 -6.11 11.71
C ASP A 318 10.26 -5.24 12.11
N PHE A 319 10.50 -4.14 11.40
CA PHE A 319 11.58 -3.22 11.76
C PHE A 319 11.34 -2.55 13.11
N VAL A 320 10.11 -2.16 13.44
CA VAL A 320 9.75 -1.64 14.76
C VAL A 320 10.05 -2.67 15.84
N TYR A 321 9.65 -3.93 15.65
CA TYR A 321 9.96 -4.99 16.60
C TYR A 321 11.45 -5.28 16.72
N MET A 322 12.20 -5.24 15.62
CA MET A 322 13.66 -5.38 15.66
C MET A 322 14.33 -4.28 16.50
N VAL A 323 13.80 -3.04 16.46
CA VAL A 323 14.25 -1.94 17.32
C VAL A 323 13.88 -2.22 18.78
N ARG A 324 12.63 -2.60 19.05
CA ARG A 324 12.16 -2.92 20.42
C ARG A 324 12.94 -4.08 21.08
N ASP A 325 13.36 -5.06 20.29
CA ASP A 325 14.19 -6.18 20.74
C ASP A 325 15.67 -5.83 20.87
N GLY A 326 16.07 -4.62 20.53
CA GLY A 326 17.47 -4.17 20.59
C GLY A 326 18.38 -4.79 19.52
N LEU A 327 17.83 -5.35 18.45
CA LEU A 327 18.58 -5.91 17.33
C LEU A 327 19.16 -4.83 16.42
N MET A 328 18.54 -3.65 16.39
CA MET A 328 18.97 -2.48 15.62
C MET A 328 18.49 -1.19 16.31
N LYS A 329 18.92 -0.04 15.82
CA LYS A 329 18.49 1.27 16.33
C LYS A 329 17.43 1.88 15.39
N GLN A 330 16.60 2.76 15.93
CA GLN A 330 15.65 3.56 15.15
C GLN A 330 16.36 4.32 14.02
N ASP A 331 17.54 4.89 14.30
CA ASP A 331 18.34 5.63 13.32
C ASP A 331 18.84 4.78 12.14
N ASP A 332 18.81 3.45 12.24
CA ASP A 332 19.18 2.54 11.14
C ASP A 332 18.07 2.44 10.08
N ILE A 333 16.87 2.96 10.39
CA ILE A 333 15.73 3.01 9.46
C ILE A 333 15.71 4.40 8.80
N SER A 334 15.57 4.42 7.49
CA SER A 334 15.34 5.65 6.72
C SER A 334 13.89 5.70 6.26
N GLU A 335 13.35 6.90 6.09
CA GLU A 335 12.03 7.09 5.50
C GLU A 335 12.15 7.65 4.07
N LEU A 336 11.22 7.29 3.19
CA LEU A 336 11.21 7.79 1.82
C LEU A 336 11.13 9.31 1.78
N GLY A 337 10.38 9.94 2.69
CA GLY A 337 10.31 11.40 2.82
C GLY A 337 11.68 12.04 3.09
N GLN A 338 12.46 11.46 4.00
CA GLN A 338 13.82 11.91 4.31
C GLN A 338 14.74 11.85 3.08
N ILE A 339 14.58 10.77 2.28
CA ILE A 339 15.37 10.58 1.06
C ILE A 339 14.96 11.61 0.00
N VAL A 340 13.67 11.83 -0.20
CA VAL A 340 13.13 12.84 -1.13
C VAL A 340 13.60 14.24 -0.77
N ARG A 341 13.72 14.57 0.53
CA ARG A 341 14.22 15.87 1.01
C ARG A 341 15.75 15.94 1.14
N GLY A 342 16.46 14.87 0.79
CA GLY A 342 17.92 14.84 0.86
C GLY A 342 18.50 14.82 2.29
N LYS A 343 17.65 14.54 3.31
CA LYS A 343 18.07 14.39 4.71
C LYS A 343 18.79 13.07 4.95
N ARG A 344 18.44 12.06 4.19
CA ARG A 344 19.11 10.75 4.14
C ARG A 344 19.45 10.41 2.68
N PRO A 345 20.58 9.72 2.42
CA PRO A 345 20.91 9.32 1.07
C PRO A 345 19.94 8.27 0.55
N GLY A 346 19.72 8.21 -0.77
CA GLY A 346 19.17 7.07 -1.47
C GLY A 346 20.13 5.87 -1.40
N ARG A 347 20.25 5.08 -2.49
CA ARG A 347 21.28 4.03 -2.59
C ARG A 347 22.68 4.62 -2.47
N THR A 348 23.56 4.01 -1.67
CA THR A 348 24.92 4.49 -1.41
C THR A 348 26.00 3.71 -2.17
N SER A 349 25.72 2.45 -2.53
CA SER A 349 26.62 1.62 -3.35
C SER A 349 25.85 0.62 -4.20
N ASP A 350 26.50 0.09 -5.23
CA ASP A 350 25.89 -0.90 -6.12
C ASP A 350 25.70 -2.28 -5.44
N ASP A 351 26.46 -2.57 -4.40
CA ASP A 351 26.38 -3.84 -3.64
C ASP A 351 25.41 -3.76 -2.45
N GLU A 352 24.90 -2.56 -2.13
CA GLU A 352 23.97 -2.36 -1.02
C GLU A 352 22.63 -3.05 -1.32
N THR A 353 22.22 -4.04 -0.54
CA THR A 353 20.87 -4.62 -0.60
C THR A 353 19.94 -3.80 0.28
N ILE A 354 18.80 -3.41 -0.28
CA ILE A 354 17.83 -2.53 0.38
C ILE A 354 16.49 -3.22 0.43
#